data_226c7a042e2fb4bc1163c0c4dc172add
#
_entry.id   226c7a042e2fb4bc1163c0c4dc172add
#
_cell.length_a   1.000
_cell.length_b   1.000
_cell.length_c   1.000
_cell.angle_alpha   90.00
_cell.angle_beta   90.00
_cell.angle_gamma   90.00
#
_symmetry.space_group_name_H-M   'P 1'
#
loop_
_entity.id
_entity.type
_entity.pdbx_description
1 polymer ?
#
loop_
_entity_poly.entity_id
_entity_poly.type
_entity_poly.pdbx_seq_one_letter_code
_entity_poly.pdbx_strand_id
1 'polypeptide(L)'
;FRSIVDSGNFDWEAYGDKYHGLTLPDESYHGVVYTKKFGKKAYITKATVQLMRDLGSIPAPMNCFLLNVGLETLPLRVERHCSNAQKVAEFLNAHEKVSHVNYAGLPTDKYHELAKKYMPNGTCGVISFELKGGREAAVKFMDGLKMAAIVTHVADARTSVLHPASHTHRQMNDQQLAEAGVSPGMIRLSIGIEHPDDIIADLSQALDLV
;
A
#
# COMPACT_ATOMS: atom_id res chain seq x y z
N PHE A 1 3.06 0.99 -12.35
CA PHE A 1 2.53 2.24 -12.93
C PHE A 1 2.21 3.22 -11.81
N ARG A 2 2.60 4.49 -11.95
CA ARG A 2 2.27 5.55 -10.97
C ARG A 2 1.78 6.77 -11.72
N SER A 3 0.80 7.48 -11.13
CA SER A 3 0.26 8.72 -11.68
C SER A 3 0.57 9.88 -10.72
N ILE A 4 0.78 11.06 -11.27
CA ILE A 4 0.84 12.31 -10.51
C ILE A 4 -0.51 13.00 -10.68
N VAL A 5 -1.16 13.31 -9.55
CA VAL A 5 -2.42 14.05 -9.51
C VAL A 5 -2.18 15.34 -8.73
N ASP A 6 -2.46 16.47 -9.37
CA ASP A 6 -2.29 17.80 -8.79
C ASP A 6 -3.63 18.54 -8.73
N SER A 7 -4.08 18.89 -7.53
CA SER A 7 -5.31 19.68 -7.33
C SER A 7 -5.15 21.15 -7.77
N GLY A 8 -3.91 21.63 -7.86
CA GLY A 8 -3.60 23.04 -8.10
C GLY A 8 -3.96 23.99 -6.95
N ASN A 9 -4.28 23.44 -5.76
CA ASN A 9 -4.74 24.24 -4.63
C ASN A 9 -3.66 24.52 -3.57
N PHE A 10 -2.48 23.91 -3.74
CA PHE A 10 -1.38 24.14 -2.80
C PHE A 10 -0.70 25.49 -3.08
N ASP A 11 -0.51 26.30 -2.04
CA ASP A 11 0.19 27.57 -2.14
C ASP A 11 1.72 27.36 -2.03
N TRP A 12 2.35 27.15 -3.18
CA TRP A 12 3.80 26.95 -3.27
C TRP A 12 4.61 28.14 -2.81
N GLU A 13 4.09 29.37 -2.99
CA GLU A 13 4.80 30.60 -2.63
C GLU A 13 4.84 30.83 -1.12
N ALA A 14 3.80 30.44 -0.40
CA ALA A 14 3.79 30.48 1.06
C ALA A 14 4.90 29.62 1.70
N TYR A 15 5.43 28.67 0.95
CA TYR A 15 6.52 27.77 1.38
C TYR A 15 7.74 27.85 0.45
N GLY A 16 7.99 29.03 -0.12
CA GLY A 16 9.01 29.25 -1.15
C GLY A 16 10.40 28.76 -0.77
N ASP A 17 10.77 28.87 0.51
CA ASP A 17 12.06 28.40 1.05
C ASP A 17 12.27 26.88 0.95
N LYS A 18 11.19 26.10 0.81
CA LYS A 18 11.24 24.65 0.61
C LYS A 18 11.17 24.24 -0.85
N TYR A 19 10.52 25.05 -1.69
CA TYR A 19 10.18 24.67 -3.07
C TYR A 19 10.85 25.57 -4.10
N HIS A 20 12.14 25.83 -3.94
CA HIS A 20 12.95 26.69 -4.81
C HIS A 20 12.79 26.36 -6.30
N GLY A 21 12.67 25.09 -6.65
CA GLY A 21 12.48 24.65 -8.03
C GLY A 21 11.17 25.10 -8.69
N LEU A 22 10.21 25.64 -7.92
CA LEU A 22 8.95 26.20 -8.43
C LEU A 22 8.86 27.71 -8.24
N THR A 23 9.51 28.25 -7.20
CA THR A 23 9.34 29.63 -6.73
C THR A 23 10.48 30.56 -7.14
N LEU A 24 11.65 30.03 -7.52
CA LEU A 24 12.79 30.78 -8.01
C LEU A 24 13.00 30.58 -9.52
N PRO A 25 13.77 31.48 -10.20
CA PRO A 25 14.12 31.27 -11.58
C PRO A 25 14.82 29.96 -11.85
N ASP A 26 14.35 29.21 -12.83
CA ASP A 26 14.93 27.95 -13.27
C ASP A 26 15.80 28.21 -14.53
N GLU A 27 17.11 28.20 -14.35
CA GLU A 27 18.06 28.45 -15.43
C GLU A 27 18.01 27.38 -16.52
N SER A 28 17.68 26.13 -16.17
CA SER A 28 17.51 25.04 -17.14
C SER A 28 16.28 25.25 -18.04
N TYR A 29 15.38 26.15 -17.65
CA TYR A 29 14.18 26.50 -18.39
C TYR A 29 14.07 28.03 -18.64
N HIS A 30 15.18 28.63 -19.06
CA HIS A 30 15.28 30.04 -19.47
C HIS A 30 14.87 31.05 -18.38
N GLY A 31 15.19 30.77 -17.11
CA GLY A 31 14.89 31.65 -15.99
C GLY A 31 13.41 31.72 -15.60
N VAL A 32 12.60 30.73 -16.00
CA VAL A 32 11.17 30.70 -15.66
C VAL A 32 10.97 30.46 -14.16
N VAL A 33 10.12 31.30 -13.56
CA VAL A 33 9.53 31.05 -12.24
C VAL A 33 8.17 30.38 -12.45
N TYR A 34 8.08 29.09 -12.16
CA TYR A 34 6.88 28.28 -12.50
C TYR A 34 5.61 28.79 -11.84
N THR A 35 5.67 29.16 -10.56
CA THR A 35 4.51 29.70 -9.82
C THR A 35 3.99 30.99 -10.45
N LYS A 36 4.89 31.90 -10.88
CA LYS A 36 4.50 33.14 -11.50
C LYS A 36 3.90 32.97 -12.89
N LYS A 37 4.50 32.06 -13.69
CA LYS A 37 4.10 31.88 -15.09
C LYS A 37 2.88 30.96 -15.23
N PHE A 38 2.75 29.93 -14.42
CA PHE A 38 1.74 28.89 -14.60
C PHE A 38 0.71 28.82 -13.46
N GLY A 39 0.90 29.58 -12.37
CA GLY A 39 -0.02 29.65 -11.24
C GLY A 39 -0.36 28.28 -10.69
N LYS A 40 -1.64 27.94 -10.65
CA LYS A 40 -2.14 26.64 -10.13
C LYS A 40 -1.60 25.41 -10.86
N LYS A 41 -1.07 25.55 -12.08
CA LYS A 41 -0.50 24.46 -12.87
C LYS A 41 1.03 24.37 -12.76
N ALA A 42 1.66 25.14 -11.87
CA ALA A 42 3.12 25.23 -11.76
C ALA A 42 3.77 23.85 -11.57
N TYR A 43 3.28 23.06 -10.63
CA TYR A 43 3.82 21.76 -10.30
C TYR A 43 3.71 20.74 -11.45
N ILE A 44 2.50 20.56 -11.97
CA ILE A 44 2.28 19.59 -13.05
C ILE A 44 2.96 20.03 -14.36
N THR A 45 3.06 21.34 -14.60
CA THR A 45 3.77 21.85 -15.76
C THR A 45 5.27 21.54 -15.66
N LYS A 46 5.90 21.81 -14.51
CA LYS A 46 7.33 21.46 -14.32
C LYS A 46 7.57 19.95 -14.46
N ALA A 47 6.71 19.14 -13.88
CA ALA A 47 6.81 17.69 -14.02
C ALA A 47 6.79 17.23 -15.48
N THR A 48 5.98 17.87 -16.32
CA THR A 48 5.82 17.51 -17.74
C THR A 48 6.91 18.12 -18.62
N VAL A 49 7.10 19.43 -18.56
CA VAL A 49 7.92 20.13 -19.56
C VAL A 49 9.41 20.06 -19.27
N GLN A 50 9.80 19.76 -18.05
CA GLN A 50 11.20 19.60 -17.65
C GLN A 50 11.50 18.16 -17.27
N LEU A 51 10.94 17.63 -16.17
CA LEU A 51 11.35 16.32 -15.64
C LEU A 51 11.02 15.17 -16.60
N MET A 52 9.80 15.11 -17.11
CA MET A 52 9.42 14.04 -18.05
C MET A 52 10.20 14.17 -19.37
N ARG A 53 10.33 15.39 -19.91
CA ARG A 53 11.08 15.66 -21.14
C ARG A 53 12.55 15.25 -21.01
N ASP A 54 13.20 15.66 -19.92
CA ASP A 54 14.66 15.49 -19.75
C ASP A 54 15.00 14.04 -19.37
N LEU A 55 14.17 13.38 -18.57
CA LEU A 55 14.35 11.96 -18.18
C LEU A 55 13.82 10.99 -19.22
N GLY A 56 12.93 11.40 -20.11
CA GLY A 56 12.30 10.55 -21.11
C GLY A 56 11.39 9.46 -20.55
N SER A 57 10.93 9.59 -19.30
CA SER A 57 10.16 8.58 -18.58
C SER A 57 8.70 8.58 -19.02
N ILE A 58 8.39 8.01 -20.17
CA ILE A 58 7.04 7.82 -20.70
C ILE A 58 6.68 6.34 -20.82
N PRO A 59 5.41 5.97 -20.68
CA PRO A 59 4.99 4.60 -20.90
C PRO A 59 5.05 4.23 -22.39
N ALA A 60 5.59 3.04 -22.70
CA ALA A 60 5.48 2.48 -24.04
C ALA A 60 4.02 2.16 -24.39
N PRO A 61 3.61 2.22 -25.68
CA PRO A 61 2.24 1.89 -26.10
C PRO A 61 1.75 0.52 -25.59
N MET A 62 2.62 -0.50 -25.61
CA MET A 62 2.29 -1.82 -25.08
C MET A 62 1.98 -1.79 -23.58
N ASN A 63 2.70 -0.98 -22.80
CA ASN A 63 2.43 -0.83 -21.37
C ASN A 63 1.08 -0.14 -21.12
N CYS A 64 0.71 0.82 -21.97
CA CYS A 64 -0.62 1.45 -21.92
C CYS A 64 -1.72 0.45 -22.25
N PHE A 65 -1.52 -0.39 -23.26
CA PHE A 65 -2.47 -1.45 -23.63
C PHE A 65 -2.66 -2.44 -22.48
N LEU A 66 -1.57 -2.96 -21.90
CA LEU A 66 -1.65 -3.88 -20.75
C LEU A 66 -2.34 -3.24 -19.53
N LEU A 67 -2.10 -1.95 -19.30
CA LEU A 67 -2.80 -1.22 -18.24
C LEU A 67 -4.30 -1.16 -18.50
N ASN A 68 -4.72 -0.84 -19.72
CA ASN A 68 -6.14 -0.79 -20.09
C ASN A 68 -6.81 -2.15 -19.90
N VAL A 69 -6.19 -3.24 -20.38
CA VAL A 69 -6.69 -4.61 -20.16
C VAL A 69 -6.84 -4.91 -18.66
N GLY A 70 -5.87 -4.49 -17.84
CA GLY A 70 -5.95 -4.63 -16.38
C GLY A 70 -7.06 -3.80 -15.73
N LEU A 71 -7.42 -2.65 -16.31
CA LEU A 71 -8.49 -1.80 -15.79
C LEU A 71 -9.89 -2.34 -16.09
N GLU A 72 -10.08 -3.09 -17.19
CA GLU A 72 -11.39 -3.64 -17.58
C GLU A 72 -12.00 -4.52 -16.49
N THR A 73 -11.19 -5.28 -15.76
CA THR A 73 -11.64 -6.18 -14.68
C THR A 73 -11.35 -5.66 -13.28
N LEU A 74 -10.83 -4.43 -13.16
CA LEU A 74 -10.43 -3.88 -11.86
C LEU A 74 -11.57 -3.83 -10.83
N PRO A 75 -12.78 -3.38 -11.16
CA PRO A 75 -13.87 -3.34 -10.19
C PRO A 75 -14.21 -4.72 -9.62
N LEU A 76 -14.27 -5.75 -10.48
CA LEU A 76 -14.55 -7.14 -10.06
C LEU A 76 -13.47 -7.68 -9.13
N ARG A 77 -12.19 -7.40 -9.44
CA ARG A 77 -11.08 -7.84 -8.60
C ARG A 77 -11.06 -7.14 -7.25
N VAL A 78 -11.26 -5.81 -7.25
CA VAL A 78 -11.25 -5.03 -5.99
C VAL A 78 -12.38 -5.45 -5.07
N GLU A 79 -13.59 -5.67 -5.60
CA GLU A 79 -14.72 -6.19 -4.83
C GLU A 79 -14.37 -7.56 -4.20
N ARG A 80 -13.77 -8.45 -4.98
CA ARG A 80 -13.35 -9.77 -4.50
C ARG A 80 -12.24 -9.68 -3.45
N HIS A 81 -11.22 -8.83 -3.66
CA HIS A 81 -10.18 -8.57 -2.66
C HIS A 81 -10.77 -8.09 -1.33
N CYS A 82 -11.69 -7.12 -1.37
CA CYS A 82 -12.31 -6.58 -0.17
C CYS A 82 -13.17 -7.63 0.55
N SER A 83 -13.98 -8.40 -0.19
CA SER A 83 -14.84 -9.42 0.42
C SER A 83 -14.02 -10.57 1.04
N ASN A 84 -12.94 -10.98 0.39
CA ASN A 84 -12.03 -11.98 0.92
C ASN A 84 -11.28 -11.46 2.15
N ALA A 85 -10.76 -10.22 2.09
CA ALA A 85 -10.06 -9.60 3.20
C ALA A 85 -10.94 -9.45 4.45
N GLN A 86 -12.22 -9.13 4.28
CA GLN A 86 -13.17 -9.06 5.40
C GLN A 86 -13.26 -10.42 6.12
N LYS A 87 -13.47 -11.50 5.38
CA LYS A 87 -13.57 -12.86 5.97
C LYS A 87 -12.27 -13.31 6.64
N VAL A 88 -11.14 -13.04 6.00
CA VAL A 88 -9.82 -13.36 6.57
C VAL A 88 -9.55 -12.54 7.83
N ALA A 89 -9.88 -11.24 7.84
CA ALA A 89 -9.71 -10.39 9.01
C ALA A 89 -10.58 -10.85 10.19
N GLU A 90 -11.83 -11.26 9.93
CA GLU A 90 -12.74 -11.82 10.93
C GLU A 90 -12.18 -13.12 11.52
N PHE A 91 -11.69 -14.03 10.67
CA PHE A 91 -11.03 -15.26 11.10
C PHE A 91 -9.81 -14.97 11.99
N LEU A 92 -8.91 -14.10 11.54
CA LEU A 92 -7.71 -13.76 12.31
C LEU A 92 -8.06 -13.07 13.64
N ASN A 93 -9.04 -12.18 13.63
CA ASN A 93 -9.46 -11.45 14.84
C ASN A 93 -10.09 -12.36 15.91
N ALA A 94 -10.68 -13.47 15.49
CA ALA A 94 -11.24 -14.48 16.39
C ALA A 94 -10.22 -15.53 16.86
N HIS A 95 -9.03 -15.59 16.26
CA HIS A 95 -8.06 -16.66 16.49
C HIS A 95 -7.23 -16.43 17.76
N GLU A 96 -7.14 -17.45 18.63
CA GLU A 96 -6.48 -17.35 19.95
C GLU A 96 -4.99 -16.98 19.91
N LYS A 97 -4.27 -17.34 18.84
CA LYS A 97 -2.84 -17.06 18.65
C LYS A 97 -2.55 -15.66 18.09
N VAL A 98 -3.57 -14.95 17.66
CA VAL A 98 -3.47 -13.57 17.16
C VAL A 98 -3.67 -12.62 18.33
N SER A 99 -2.79 -11.62 18.47
CA SER A 99 -2.88 -10.59 19.50
C SER A 99 -3.64 -9.37 19.03
N HIS A 100 -3.49 -9.00 17.75
CA HIS A 100 -4.10 -7.81 17.19
C HIS A 100 -4.25 -7.94 15.66
N VAL A 101 -5.33 -7.34 15.12
CA VAL A 101 -5.58 -7.21 13.68
C VAL A 101 -5.87 -5.75 13.36
N ASN A 102 -5.12 -5.17 12.43
CA ASN A 102 -5.42 -3.85 11.86
C ASN A 102 -6.14 -4.04 10.52
N TYR A 103 -7.41 -3.78 10.52
CA TYR A 103 -8.24 -3.80 9.31
C TYR A 103 -9.49 -2.95 9.54
N ALA A 104 -9.63 -1.87 8.82
CA ALA A 104 -10.69 -0.88 9.03
C ALA A 104 -12.12 -1.41 8.76
N GLY A 105 -12.25 -2.59 8.13
CA GLY A 105 -13.51 -3.31 7.98
C GLY A 105 -14.01 -3.99 9.26
N LEU A 106 -13.16 -4.18 10.28
CA LEU A 106 -13.57 -4.75 11.56
C LEU A 106 -14.22 -3.69 12.45
N PRO A 107 -15.36 -4.00 13.11
CA PRO A 107 -16.00 -3.05 14.03
C PRO A 107 -15.14 -2.60 15.21
N THR A 108 -14.11 -3.39 15.54
CA THR A 108 -13.16 -3.10 16.63
C THR A 108 -12.03 -2.17 16.21
N ASP A 109 -11.85 -1.90 14.91
CA ASP A 109 -10.80 -1.02 14.40
C ASP A 109 -11.15 0.45 14.67
N LYS A 110 -10.17 1.21 15.13
CA LYS A 110 -10.33 2.65 15.46
C LYS A 110 -10.77 3.52 14.28
N TYR A 111 -10.55 3.07 13.06
CA TYR A 111 -10.92 3.78 11.84
C TYR A 111 -12.17 3.22 11.16
N HIS A 112 -12.91 2.31 11.80
CA HIS A 112 -14.08 1.66 11.21
C HIS A 112 -15.13 2.65 10.72
N GLU A 113 -15.53 3.60 11.54
CA GLU A 113 -16.54 4.61 11.19
C GLU A 113 -16.05 5.54 10.07
N LEU A 114 -14.74 5.83 10.06
CA LEU A 114 -14.14 6.62 8.98
C LEU A 114 -14.12 5.84 7.67
N ALA A 115 -13.84 4.54 7.74
CA ALA A 115 -13.87 3.64 6.59
C ALA A 115 -15.27 3.54 5.99
N LYS A 116 -16.32 3.41 6.78
CA LYS A 116 -17.70 3.45 6.31
C LYS A 116 -18.02 4.74 5.55
N LYS A 117 -17.50 5.87 6.02
CA LYS A 117 -17.70 7.17 5.38
C LYS A 117 -17.02 7.30 4.03
N TYR A 118 -15.76 6.87 3.92
CA TYR A 118 -14.94 7.11 2.74
C TYR A 118 -14.82 5.91 1.80
N MET A 119 -15.09 4.72 2.29
CA MET A 119 -14.99 3.45 1.55
C MET A 119 -16.25 2.59 1.75
N PRO A 120 -17.45 3.09 1.40
CA PRO A 120 -18.71 2.41 1.71
C PRO A 120 -18.90 1.08 1.00
N ASN A 121 -18.19 0.85 -0.11
CA ASN A 121 -18.31 -0.34 -0.95
C ASN A 121 -17.25 -1.42 -0.65
N GLY A 122 -16.45 -1.23 0.40
CA GLY A 122 -15.39 -2.14 0.79
C GLY A 122 -14.11 -1.40 1.15
N THR A 123 -13.39 -1.87 2.17
CA THR A 123 -12.27 -1.11 2.75
C THR A 123 -10.99 -1.27 1.96
N CYS A 124 -10.45 -2.48 1.87
CA CYS A 124 -9.23 -2.79 1.10
C CYS A 124 -8.95 -4.30 1.11
N GLY A 125 -7.94 -4.73 0.34
CA GLY A 125 -7.42 -6.09 0.34
C GLY A 125 -6.19 -6.31 1.24
N VAL A 126 -5.80 -5.32 2.06
CA VAL A 126 -4.58 -5.40 2.88
C VAL A 126 -4.94 -5.47 4.35
N ILE A 127 -4.37 -6.44 5.05
CA ILE A 127 -4.51 -6.67 6.48
C ILE A 127 -3.12 -6.66 7.10
N SER A 128 -2.95 -6.09 8.27
CA SER A 128 -1.81 -6.38 9.12
C SER A 128 -2.28 -6.97 10.44
N PHE A 129 -1.55 -7.95 10.94
CA PHE A 129 -1.85 -8.59 12.21
C PHE A 129 -0.58 -8.95 12.95
N GLU A 130 -0.72 -9.26 14.22
CA GLU A 130 0.39 -9.61 15.10
C GLU A 130 0.10 -10.90 15.81
N LEU A 131 1.09 -11.82 15.88
CA LEU A 131 1.00 -13.08 16.60
C LEU A 131 1.47 -12.93 18.04
N LYS A 132 0.84 -13.66 18.94
CA LYS A 132 1.34 -13.90 20.29
C LYS A 132 2.64 -14.73 20.16
N GLY A 133 3.73 -14.25 20.76
CA GLY A 133 5.05 -14.86 20.57
C GLY A 133 6.01 -14.06 19.67
N GLY A 134 5.53 -12.92 19.11
CA GLY A 134 6.36 -11.93 18.45
C GLY A 134 7.08 -12.45 17.19
N ARG A 135 8.34 -12.06 17.02
CA ARG A 135 9.16 -12.37 15.84
C ARG A 135 9.30 -13.86 15.54
N GLU A 136 9.52 -14.69 16.56
CA GLU A 136 9.73 -16.13 16.38
C GLU A 136 8.45 -16.81 15.88
N ALA A 137 7.31 -16.43 16.44
CA ALA A 137 6.01 -16.89 15.99
C ALA A 137 5.73 -16.47 14.54
N ALA A 138 6.04 -15.23 14.18
CA ALA A 138 5.88 -14.73 12.83
C ALA A 138 6.74 -15.50 11.80
N VAL A 139 7.98 -15.83 12.14
CA VAL A 139 8.86 -16.63 11.26
C VAL A 139 8.29 -18.04 11.07
N LYS A 140 7.91 -18.73 12.13
CA LYS A 140 7.31 -20.08 12.05
C LYS A 140 6.04 -20.08 11.20
N PHE A 141 5.18 -19.11 11.42
CA PHE A 141 3.97 -18.93 10.61
C PHE A 141 4.31 -18.75 9.13
N MET A 142 5.25 -17.87 8.80
CA MET A 142 5.66 -17.62 7.42
C MET A 142 6.20 -18.87 6.74
N ASP A 143 7.03 -19.65 7.44
CA ASP A 143 7.62 -20.89 6.93
C ASP A 143 6.58 -22.02 6.73
N GLY A 144 5.47 -21.94 7.44
CA GLY A 144 4.37 -22.90 7.36
C GLY A 144 3.40 -22.69 6.19
N LEU A 145 3.44 -21.52 5.53
CA LEU A 145 2.53 -21.20 4.43
C LEU A 145 2.80 -22.05 3.18
N LYS A 146 1.74 -22.52 2.53
CA LYS A 146 1.82 -23.38 1.34
C LYS A 146 1.26 -22.74 0.09
N MET A 147 0.27 -21.88 0.23
CA MET A 147 -0.40 -21.21 -0.88
C MET A 147 -0.03 -19.72 -0.97
N ALA A 148 -0.07 -19.00 0.16
CA ALA A 148 0.25 -17.58 0.19
C ALA A 148 1.72 -17.33 -0.16
N ALA A 149 1.98 -16.48 -1.15
CA ALA A 149 3.33 -16.21 -1.63
C ALA A 149 4.06 -15.20 -0.75
N ILE A 150 5.29 -15.53 -0.34
CA ILE A 150 6.16 -14.63 0.45
C ILE A 150 6.80 -13.61 -0.51
N VAL A 151 6.10 -12.51 -0.75
CA VAL A 151 6.55 -11.43 -1.64
C VAL A 151 6.06 -10.06 -1.15
N THR A 152 6.66 -9.00 -1.63
CA THR A 152 6.33 -7.61 -1.24
C THR A 152 5.15 -7.02 -2.01
N HIS A 153 4.52 -7.78 -2.89
CA HIS A 153 3.44 -7.30 -3.74
C HIS A 153 2.19 -6.88 -2.96
N VAL A 154 1.41 -6.02 -3.57
CA VAL A 154 0.09 -5.57 -3.08
C VAL A 154 -0.87 -5.61 -4.26
N ALA A 155 -2.09 -6.06 -4.00
CA ALA A 155 -3.17 -6.17 -5.00
C ALA A 155 -2.85 -7.12 -6.18
N ASP A 156 -2.00 -8.11 -5.97
CA ASP A 156 -1.84 -9.25 -6.89
C ASP A 156 -3.09 -10.14 -6.81
N ALA A 157 -3.43 -10.82 -7.90
CA ALA A 157 -4.52 -11.80 -7.91
C ALA A 157 -4.29 -12.94 -6.91
N ARG A 158 -3.04 -13.24 -6.57
CA ARG A 158 -2.65 -14.21 -5.55
C ARG A 158 -2.46 -13.55 -4.19
N THR A 159 -2.88 -14.25 -3.16
CA THR A 159 -2.59 -13.86 -1.78
C THR A 159 -1.08 -13.82 -1.54
N SER A 160 -0.60 -12.70 -1.05
CA SER A 160 0.80 -12.50 -0.69
C SER A 160 0.96 -12.08 0.76
N VAL A 161 2.10 -12.44 1.33
CA VAL A 161 2.43 -12.23 2.72
C VAL A 161 3.83 -11.65 2.86
N LEU A 162 4.00 -10.80 3.84
CA LEU A 162 5.27 -10.15 4.16
C LEU A 162 5.43 -10.04 5.68
N HIS A 163 6.61 -10.37 6.17
CA HIS A 163 7.06 -10.04 7.52
C HIS A 163 7.98 -8.82 7.46
N PRO A 164 7.49 -7.59 7.72
CA PRO A 164 8.25 -6.36 7.49
C PRO A 164 9.60 -6.33 8.21
N ALA A 165 9.64 -6.77 9.46
CA ALA A 165 10.85 -6.75 10.28
C ALA A 165 12.01 -7.59 9.73
N SER A 166 11.71 -8.68 8.98
CA SER A 166 12.75 -9.54 8.37
C SER A 166 13.03 -9.21 6.91
N HIS A 167 12.17 -8.43 6.23
CA HIS A 167 12.26 -8.16 4.80
C HIS A 167 12.48 -6.67 4.52
N THR A 168 11.43 -5.88 4.45
CA THR A 168 11.49 -4.48 4.00
C THR A 168 12.16 -3.53 5.01
N HIS A 169 12.19 -3.88 6.29
CA HIS A 169 12.76 -3.09 7.38
C HIS A 169 13.90 -3.83 8.10
N ARG A 170 14.49 -4.84 7.45
CA ARG A 170 15.53 -5.70 8.08
C ARG A 170 16.76 -4.96 8.58
N GLN A 171 17.03 -3.76 8.09
CA GLN A 171 18.12 -2.91 8.51
C GLN A 171 17.83 -2.11 9.80
N MET A 172 16.57 -2.12 10.28
CA MET A 172 16.15 -1.43 11.48
C MET A 172 16.30 -2.33 12.71
N ASN A 173 16.73 -1.76 13.82
CA ASN A 173 16.64 -2.41 15.12
C ASN A 173 15.22 -2.30 15.70
N ASP A 174 14.93 -3.01 16.81
CA ASP A 174 13.56 -3.07 17.36
C ASP A 174 13.04 -1.70 17.83
N GLN A 175 13.93 -0.80 18.31
CA GLN A 175 13.54 0.56 18.66
C GLN A 175 13.12 1.37 17.43
N GLN A 176 13.90 1.31 16.35
CA GLN A 176 13.57 1.98 15.08
C GLN A 176 12.31 1.42 14.44
N LEU A 177 12.08 0.09 14.56
CA LEU A 177 10.83 -0.53 14.12
C LEU A 177 9.63 0.02 14.90
N ALA A 178 9.74 0.12 16.22
CA ALA A 178 8.68 0.68 17.06
C ALA A 178 8.37 2.15 16.72
N GLU A 179 9.42 2.97 16.50
CA GLU A 179 9.29 4.37 16.08
C GLU A 179 8.60 4.49 14.68
N ALA A 180 8.84 3.51 13.79
CA ALA A 180 8.18 3.41 12.50
C ALA A 180 6.76 2.81 12.57
N GLY A 181 6.28 2.42 13.75
CA GLY A 181 4.98 1.78 13.94
C GLY A 181 4.91 0.34 13.43
N VAL A 182 6.06 -0.33 13.30
CA VAL A 182 6.18 -1.72 12.87
C VAL A 182 6.61 -2.57 14.05
N SER A 183 5.74 -3.47 14.51
CA SER A 183 6.10 -4.43 15.56
C SER A 183 6.99 -5.54 14.99
N PRO A 184 7.93 -6.09 15.76
CA PRO A 184 8.77 -7.22 15.34
C PRO A 184 7.98 -8.49 14.96
N GLY A 185 6.76 -8.67 15.46
CA GLY A 185 5.86 -9.78 15.15
C GLY A 185 4.79 -9.47 14.13
N MET A 186 4.80 -8.28 13.52
CA MET A 186 3.79 -7.87 12.54
C MET A 186 3.93 -8.65 11.24
N ILE A 187 2.81 -9.14 10.75
CA ILE A 187 2.66 -9.77 9.43
C ILE A 187 1.70 -8.92 8.61
N ARG A 188 2.02 -8.68 7.34
CA ARG A 188 1.15 -8.00 6.38
C ARG A 188 0.69 -9.00 5.34
N LEU A 189 -0.62 -9.10 5.15
CA LEU A 189 -1.27 -9.85 4.09
C LEU A 189 -1.78 -8.89 3.02
N SER A 190 -1.60 -9.23 1.76
CA SER A 190 -2.36 -8.69 0.63
C SER A 190 -3.20 -9.81 0.09
N ILE A 191 -4.49 -9.77 0.38
CA ILE A 191 -5.43 -10.85 0.09
C ILE A 191 -5.76 -10.86 -1.39
N GLY A 192 -5.64 -12.03 -2.01
CA GLY A 192 -5.92 -12.26 -3.42
C GLY A 192 -7.39 -12.53 -3.72
N ILE A 193 -7.65 -13.07 -4.91
CA ILE A 193 -9.00 -13.36 -5.41
C ILE A 193 -9.34 -14.86 -5.38
N GLU A 194 -8.51 -15.68 -4.75
CA GLU A 194 -8.73 -17.10 -4.54
C GLU A 194 -10.02 -17.34 -3.74
N HIS A 195 -10.42 -18.61 -3.58
CA HIS A 195 -11.54 -18.90 -2.69
C HIS A 195 -11.17 -18.55 -1.23
N PRO A 196 -12.00 -17.82 -0.50
CA PRO A 196 -11.63 -17.36 0.85
C PRO A 196 -11.38 -18.52 1.83
N ASP A 197 -12.06 -19.65 1.67
CA ASP A 197 -11.85 -20.81 2.54
C ASP A 197 -10.49 -21.45 2.30
N ASP A 198 -9.96 -21.44 1.08
CA ASP A 198 -8.61 -21.91 0.77
C ASP A 198 -7.54 -21.00 1.41
N ILE A 199 -7.76 -19.68 1.36
CA ILE A 199 -6.88 -18.72 2.04
C ILE A 199 -6.90 -18.98 3.54
N ILE A 200 -8.09 -19.10 4.14
CA ILE A 200 -8.25 -19.35 5.58
C ILE A 200 -7.62 -20.70 5.97
N ALA A 201 -7.79 -21.74 5.16
CA ALA A 201 -7.20 -23.05 5.42
C ALA A 201 -5.67 -22.99 5.43
N ASP A 202 -5.06 -22.26 4.50
CA ASP A 202 -3.59 -22.07 4.46
C ASP A 202 -3.09 -21.30 5.68
N LEU A 203 -3.78 -20.23 6.07
CA LEU A 203 -3.43 -19.46 7.27
C LEU A 203 -3.63 -20.29 8.55
N SER A 204 -4.72 -21.05 8.65
CA SER A 204 -5.03 -21.87 9.81
C SER A 204 -3.95 -22.95 10.05
N GLN A 205 -3.60 -23.71 9.01
CA GLN A 205 -2.57 -24.74 9.14
C GLN A 205 -1.18 -24.17 9.48
N ALA A 206 -0.87 -22.95 9.04
CA ALA A 206 0.35 -22.26 9.42
C ALA A 206 0.31 -21.74 10.86
N LEU A 207 -0.85 -21.27 11.33
CA LEU A 207 -1.07 -20.90 12.73
C LEU A 207 -0.95 -22.10 13.68
N ASP A 208 -1.30 -23.32 13.25
CA ASP A 208 -1.16 -24.53 14.08
C ASP A 208 0.30 -24.83 14.46
N LEU A 209 1.26 -24.35 13.68
CA LEU A 209 2.70 -24.55 13.91
C LEU A 209 3.32 -23.58 14.94
N VAL A 210 2.58 -22.56 15.37
CA VAL A 210 3.06 -21.48 16.25
C VAL A 210 2.73 -21.73 17.72
#